data_d4e744c80d259fd0dc338a11bbc91753
#
_entry.id   d4e744c80d259fd0dc338a11bbc91753
#
_cell.length_a   1.000
_cell.length_b   1.000
_cell.length_c   1.000
_cell.angle_alpha   90.00
_cell.angle_beta   90.00
_cell.angle_gamma   90.00
#
_symmetry.space_group_name_H-M   'P 1'
#
loop_
_entity.id
_entity.type
_entity.pdbx_description
1 polymer ?
#
loop_
_entity_poly.entity_id
_entity_poly.type
_entity_poly.pdbx_seq_one_letter_code
_entity_poly.pdbx_strand_id
1 'polypeptide(L)'
;MFLKKIRNLGNSLLFRLTILYAVAFTLLAVISFSIFYFRIYSVAIERLDDELMEDTEVYAAFLAARGLANFKDWLAAEAESEDSAEDFIHLFDFKGNTLFATDMAAWGLLDIKKAVESLQDDKDNPILQTIPGPDSDYKMRTITVVIGPDSILQIGETLEETDEYMEIFRNLFTILIVILIILSTLIGWYLARQALIDMEKVTQTAKKISNGLYHRRVNVNGQLKEIKG
;
A
#
# COMPACT_ATOMS: atom_id res chain seq x y z
N MET A 1 9.86 -39.93 21.87
CA MET A 1 8.43 -40.24 22.05
C MET A 1 7.50 -39.10 21.60
N PHE A 2 7.91 -37.85 21.66
CA PHE A 2 7.13 -36.64 21.24
C PHE A 2 6.89 -36.57 19.71
N LEU A 3 7.87 -36.82 18.87
CA LEU A 3 7.78 -36.73 17.43
C LEU A 3 6.79 -37.72 16.77
N LYS A 4 6.59 -38.90 17.38
CA LYS A 4 5.62 -39.89 16.88
C LYS A 4 4.17 -39.49 17.18
N LYS A 5 3.95 -38.68 18.22
CA LYS A 5 2.63 -38.15 18.61
C LYS A 5 2.19 -36.99 17.71
N ILE A 6 3.14 -36.19 17.26
CA ILE A 6 2.91 -35.05 16.33
C ILE A 6 2.53 -35.58 14.92
N ARG A 7 3.11 -36.68 14.46
CA ARG A 7 2.83 -37.28 13.14
C ARG A 7 1.43 -37.85 13.02
N ASN A 8 0.83 -38.28 14.13
CA ASN A 8 -0.56 -38.79 14.14
C ASN A 8 -1.60 -37.63 14.21
N LEU A 9 -1.23 -36.44 14.69
CA LEU A 9 -2.04 -35.24 14.67
C LEU A 9 -2.29 -34.71 13.25
N GLY A 10 -1.29 -34.79 12.38
CA GLY A 10 -1.39 -34.34 10.99
C GLY A 10 -2.39 -35.12 10.12
N ASN A 11 -2.80 -36.32 10.59
CA ASN A 11 -3.76 -37.18 9.88
C ASN A 11 -5.22 -37.04 10.38
N SER A 12 -5.48 -36.20 11.41
CA SER A 12 -6.83 -35.97 11.84
C SER A 12 -7.54 -35.01 10.88
N LEU A 13 -8.76 -35.35 10.51
CA LEU A 13 -9.62 -34.54 9.62
C LEU A 13 -9.78 -33.11 10.17
N LEU A 14 -9.90 -32.97 11.49
CA LEU A 14 -9.96 -31.70 12.21
C LEU A 14 -8.71 -30.83 12.01
N PHE A 15 -7.51 -31.42 12.10
CA PHE A 15 -6.26 -30.71 11.92
C PHE A 15 -6.11 -30.20 10.48
N ARG A 16 -6.46 -31.01 9.49
CA ARG A 16 -6.48 -30.57 8.07
C ARG A 16 -7.46 -29.46 7.84
N LEU A 17 -8.65 -29.52 8.43
CA LEU A 17 -9.67 -28.48 8.31
C LEU A 17 -9.22 -27.18 8.96
N THR A 18 -8.60 -27.24 10.15
CA THR A 18 -8.06 -26.05 10.83
C THR A 18 -6.96 -25.37 10.01
N ILE A 19 -6.03 -26.15 9.44
CA ILE A 19 -4.98 -25.60 8.57
C ILE A 19 -5.62 -24.97 7.32
N LEU A 20 -6.59 -25.63 6.71
CA LEU A 20 -7.29 -25.09 5.53
C LEU A 20 -7.93 -23.73 5.83
N TYR A 21 -8.66 -23.61 6.95
CA TYR A 21 -9.25 -22.34 7.36
C TYR A 21 -8.21 -21.27 7.70
N ALA A 22 -7.12 -21.64 8.40
CA ALA A 22 -6.03 -20.71 8.71
C ALA A 22 -5.38 -20.16 7.44
N VAL A 23 -5.09 -21.04 6.48
CA VAL A 23 -4.52 -20.64 5.18
C VAL A 23 -5.50 -19.78 4.40
N ALA A 24 -6.76 -20.17 4.31
CA ALA A 24 -7.79 -19.40 3.60
C ALA A 24 -7.96 -18.01 4.21
N PHE A 25 -8.00 -17.91 5.55
CA PHE A 25 -8.13 -16.64 6.25
C PHE A 25 -6.88 -15.74 6.07
N THR A 26 -5.69 -16.34 6.14
CA THR A 26 -4.43 -15.60 5.88
C THR A 26 -4.37 -15.09 4.45
N LEU A 27 -4.76 -15.90 3.46
CA LEU A 27 -4.83 -15.46 2.06
C LEU A 27 -5.82 -14.30 1.88
N LEU A 28 -6.99 -14.40 2.49
CA LEU A 28 -7.99 -13.33 2.45
C LEU A 28 -7.44 -12.03 3.06
N ALA A 29 -6.75 -12.12 4.19
CA ALA A 29 -6.11 -10.98 4.84
C ALA A 29 -5.03 -10.34 3.94
N VAL A 30 -4.15 -11.16 3.34
CA VAL A 30 -3.10 -10.67 2.42
C VAL A 30 -3.72 -9.96 1.20
N ILE A 31 -4.77 -10.54 0.61
CA ILE A 31 -5.47 -9.92 -0.53
C ILE A 31 -6.10 -8.58 -0.09
N SER A 32 -6.79 -8.56 1.05
CA SER A 32 -7.42 -7.34 1.57
C SER A 32 -6.41 -6.23 1.85
N PHE A 33 -5.28 -6.56 2.48
CA PHE A 33 -4.21 -5.60 2.75
C PHE A 33 -3.55 -5.11 1.48
N SER A 34 -3.35 -5.99 0.48
CA SER A 34 -2.80 -5.57 -0.82
C SER A 34 -3.72 -4.58 -1.53
N ILE A 35 -5.03 -4.85 -1.55
CA ILE A 35 -6.01 -3.93 -2.15
C ILE A 35 -5.99 -2.58 -1.40
N PHE A 36 -5.95 -2.61 -0.07
CA PHE A 36 -5.92 -1.40 0.76
C PHE A 36 -4.64 -0.58 0.52
N TYR A 37 -3.48 -1.24 0.46
CA TYR A 37 -2.20 -0.61 0.16
C TYR A 37 -2.21 0.11 -1.20
N PHE A 38 -2.66 -0.59 -2.26
CA PHE A 38 -2.77 0.02 -3.59
C PHE A 38 -3.75 1.19 -3.64
N ARG A 39 -4.86 1.10 -2.91
CA ARG A 39 -5.85 2.19 -2.84
C ARG A 39 -5.29 3.41 -2.13
N ILE A 40 -4.61 3.25 -0.99
CA ILE A 40 -3.98 4.37 -0.27
C ILE A 40 -2.94 5.04 -1.16
N TYR A 41 -2.05 4.26 -1.78
CA TYR A 41 -1.04 4.79 -2.69
C TYR A 41 -1.66 5.56 -3.86
N SER A 42 -2.69 5.01 -4.48
CA SER A 42 -3.40 5.67 -5.57
C SER A 42 -4.04 7.00 -5.13
N VAL A 43 -4.66 7.03 -3.96
CA VAL A 43 -5.27 8.25 -3.41
C VAL A 43 -4.21 9.31 -3.06
N ALA A 44 -3.05 8.89 -2.54
CA ALA A 44 -1.96 9.81 -2.26
C ALA A 44 -1.41 10.47 -3.54
N ILE A 45 -1.22 9.68 -4.60
CA ILE A 45 -0.79 10.22 -5.91
C ILE A 45 -1.86 11.11 -6.52
N GLU A 46 -3.14 10.74 -6.47
CA GLU A 46 -4.24 11.54 -7.00
C GLU A 46 -4.34 12.90 -6.28
N ARG A 47 -4.17 12.91 -4.96
CA ARG A 47 -4.13 14.14 -4.19
C ARG A 47 -2.96 15.05 -4.59
N LEU A 48 -1.77 14.46 -4.76
CA LEU A 48 -0.60 15.21 -5.21
C LEU A 48 -0.78 15.77 -6.63
N ASP A 49 -1.42 14.99 -7.52
CA ASP A 49 -1.75 15.45 -8.87
C ASP A 49 -2.71 16.67 -8.85
N ASP A 50 -3.71 16.63 -7.96
CA ASP A 50 -4.66 17.75 -7.76
C ASP A 50 -3.94 18.98 -7.21
N GLU A 51 -3.03 18.82 -6.25
CA GLU A 51 -2.23 19.89 -5.64
C GLU A 51 -1.30 20.56 -6.69
N LEU A 52 -0.54 19.75 -7.42
CA LEU A 52 0.30 20.24 -8.52
C LEU A 52 -0.52 20.98 -9.60
N MET A 53 -1.74 20.51 -9.86
CA MET A 53 -2.63 21.18 -10.82
C MET A 53 -3.07 22.56 -10.30
N GLU A 54 -3.49 22.65 -9.02
CA GLU A 54 -3.88 23.92 -8.39
C GLU A 54 -2.73 24.93 -8.41
N ASP A 55 -1.51 24.49 -8.11
CA ASP A 55 -0.32 25.33 -8.16
C ASP A 55 -0.03 25.87 -9.56
N THR A 56 -0.19 25.03 -10.60
CA THR A 56 -0.03 25.52 -11.98
C THR A 56 -1.04 26.60 -12.35
N GLU A 57 -2.27 26.53 -11.85
CA GLU A 57 -3.28 27.56 -12.07
C GLU A 57 -2.87 28.88 -11.39
N VAL A 58 -2.36 28.83 -10.16
CA VAL A 58 -1.85 30.00 -9.43
C VAL A 58 -0.69 30.63 -10.18
N TYR A 59 0.28 29.82 -10.64
CA TYR A 59 1.44 30.29 -11.39
C TYR A 59 1.04 30.90 -12.74
N ALA A 60 0.11 30.29 -13.46
CA ALA A 60 -0.43 30.84 -14.70
C ALA A 60 -1.13 32.19 -14.51
N ALA A 61 -1.95 32.30 -13.47
CA ALA A 61 -2.62 33.56 -13.11
C ALA A 61 -1.64 34.67 -12.75
N PHE A 62 -0.60 34.34 -11.98
CA PHE A 62 0.44 35.30 -11.62
C PHE A 62 1.24 35.79 -12.84
N LEU A 63 1.64 34.86 -13.73
CA LEU A 63 2.32 35.20 -14.97
C LEU A 63 1.49 36.13 -15.84
N ALA A 64 0.18 35.83 -15.99
CA ALA A 64 -0.74 36.62 -16.76
C ALA A 64 -0.94 38.04 -16.18
N ALA A 65 -0.98 38.17 -14.84
CA ALA A 65 -1.21 39.41 -14.16
C ALA A 65 0.03 40.32 -14.11
N ARG A 66 1.22 39.76 -13.95
CA ARG A 66 2.45 40.52 -13.63
C ARG A 66 3.55 40.45 -14.68
N GLY A 67 3.40 39.57 -15.66
CA GLY A 67 4.36 39.35 -16.75
C GLY A 67 5.59 38.56 -16.31
N LEU A 68 6.35 38.12 -17.32
CA LEU A 68 7.45 37.13 -17.15
C LEU A 68 8.57 37.61 -16.20
N ALA A 69 8.93 38.91 -16.24
CA ALA A 69 10.03 39.42 -15.41
C ALA A 69 9.69 39.31 -13.91
N ASN A 70 8.53 39.84 -13.51
CA ASN A 70 8.09 39.80 -12.12
C ASN A 70 7.79 38.34 -11.68
N PHE A 71 7.35 37.49 -12.61
CA PHE A 71 7.10 36.09 -12.33
C PHE A 71 8.39 35.35 -11.98
N LYS A 72 9.47 35.60 -12.72
CA LYS A 72 10.79 35.02 -12.40
C LYS A 72 11.33 35.48 -11.04
N ASP A 73 11.20 36.77 -10.73
CA ASP A 73 11.65 37.33 -9.45
C ASP A 73 10.84 36.71 -8.29
N TRP A 74 9.54 36.48 -8.50
CA TRP A 74 8.70 35.81 -7.52
C TRP A 74 9.05 34.33 -7.37
N LEU A 75 9.26 33.58 -8.48
CA LEU A 75 9.70 32.19 -8.43
C LEU A 75 11.03 32.02 -7.69
N ALA A 76 11.95 32.98 -7.87
CA ALA A 76 13.23 32.96 -7.16
C ALA A 76 13.05 33.13 -5.64
N ALA A 77 12.14 34.01 -5.23
CA ALA A 77 11.82 34.20 -3.83
C ALA A 77 11.05 33.01 -3.22
N GLU A 78 10.16 32.40 -3.98
CA GLU A 78 9.43 31.19 -3.59
C GLU A 78 10.40 30.01 -3.38
N ALA A 79 11.29 29.78 -4.32
CA ALA A 79 12.28 28.71 -4.24
C ALA A 79 13.29 28.84 -3.07
N GLU A 80 13.43 30.05 -2.48
CA GLU A 80 14.23 30.29 -1.27
C GLU A 80 13.42 30.09 0.03
N SER A 81 12.10 29.87 -0.06
CA SER A 81 11.26 29.60 1.12
C SER A 81 11.52 28.21 1.69
N GLU A 82 11.42 28.06 3.04
CA GLU A 82 11.61 26.76 3.68
C GLU A 82 10.55 25.72 3.25
N ASP A 83 9.34 26.18 2.92
CA ASP A 83 8.22 25.32 2.52
C ASP A 83 8.38 24.78 1.09
N SER A 84 9.17 25.45 0.23
CA SER A 84 9.35 25.08 -1.18
C SER A 84 10.77 24.52 -1.45
N ALA A 85 11.55 24.22 -0.40
CA ALA A 85 12.93 23.73 -0.56
C ALA A 85 12.97 22.34 -1.27
N GLU A 86 11.87 21.60 -1.28
CA GLU A 86 11.74 20.29 -1.90
C GLU A 86 11.05 20.35 -3.27
N ASP A 87 10.58 21.55 -3.68
CA ASP A 87 9.84 21.74 -4.92
C ASP A 87 10.79 21.94 -6.10
N PHE A 88 10.51 21.22 -7.16
CA PHE A 88 11.16 21.38 -8.43
C PHE A 88 10.36 22.34 -9.30
N ILE A 89 10.96 23.46 -9.71
CA ILE A 89 10.35 24.41 -10.63
C ILE A 89 11.25 24.65 -11.82
N HIS A 90 10.73 24.40 -13.02
CA HIS A 90 11.42 24.60 -14.27
C HIS A 90 10.50 25.32 -15.28
N LEU A 91 10.89 26.53 -15.65
CA LEU A 91 10.22 27.34 -16.67
C LEU A 91 11.07 27.38 -17.92
N PHE A 92 10.52 27.03 -19.07
CA PHE A 92 11.23 27.02 -20.36
C PHE A 92 10.30 27.45 -21.52
N ASP A 93 10.91 27.79 -22.66
CA ASP A 93 10.17 28.16 -23.86
C ASP A 93 9.93 26.95 -24.80
N PHE A 94 9.09 27.12 -25.82
CA PHE A 94 8.85 26.08 -26.84
C PHE A 94 10.08 25.73 -27.69
N LYS A 95 11.20 26.43 -27.54
CA LYS A 95 12.49 26.08 -28.15
C LYS A 95 13.37 25.24 -27.22
N GLY A 96 12.90 25.02 -25.97
CA GLY A 96 13.66 24.31 -24.94
C GLY A 96 14.68 25.17 -24.22
N ASN A 97 14.64 26.51 -24.35
CA ASN A 97 15.52 27.38 -23.59
C ASN A 97 14.96 27.55 -22.17
N THR A 98 15.78 27.28 -21.16
CA THR A 98 15.42 27.50 -19.76
C THR A 98 15.32 29.01 -19.47
N LEU A 99 14.17 29.43 -18.96
CA LEU A 99 13.89 30.78 -18.52
C LEU A 99 14.10 30.97 -17.03
N PHE A 100 13.82 29.94 -16.24
CA PHE A 100 14.05 29.84 -14.80
C PHE A 100 14.14 28.36 -14.41
N ALA A 101 14.97 28.04 -13.44
CA ALA A 101 15.02 26.71 -12.83
C ALA A 101 15.50 26.83 -11.38
N THR A 102 14.92 26.01 -10.49
CA THR A 102 15.49 25.79 -9.15
C THR A 102 16.74 24.92 -9.25
N ASP A 103 17.57 24.90 -8.19
CA ASP A 103 18.77 24.05 -8.16
C ASP A 103 18.45 22.57 -8.36
N MET A 104 17.24 22.15 -8.04
CA MET A 104 16.73 20.79 -8.27
C MET A 104 16.40 20.52 -9.75
N ALA A 105 16.39 21.51 -10.61
CA ALA A 105 16.15 21.34 -12.04
C ALA A 105 17.22 20.50 -12.76
N ALA A 106 18.39 20.31 -12.15
CA ALA A 106 19.40 19.35 -12.63
C ALA A 106 18.93 17.88 -12.50
N TRP A 107 17.86 17.65 -11.74
CA TRP A 107 17.31 16.34 -11.47
C TRP A 107 16.40 15.83 -12.58
N GLY A 108 15.62 16.69 -13.11
CA GLY A 108 14.67 16.35 -14.12
C GLY A 108 15.25 16.48 -15.49
N LEU A 109 16.09 15.58 -15.89
CA LEU A 109 16.30 15.32 -17.31
C LEU A 109 15.02 14.68 -17.86
N LEU A 110 13.89 15.38 -17.69
CA LEU A 110 12.82 15.22 -18.64
C LEU A 110 13.41 15.48 -20.01
N ASP A 111 13.12 14.64 -20.94
CA ASP A 111 13.40 14.94 -22.32
C ASP A 111 12.54 16.15 -22.69
N ILE A 112 13.09 17.37 -22.44
CA ILE A 112 12.42 18.65 -22.69
C ILE A 112 11.88 18.68 -24.12
N LYS A 113 12.59 18.05 -25.07
CA LYS A 113 12.14 17.95 -26.46
C LYS A 113 10.85 17.15 -26.58
N LYS A 114 10.77 16.03 -25.88
CA LYS A 114 9.57 15.19 -25.89
C LYS A 114 8.39 15.87 -25.22
N ALA A 115 8.62 16.58 -24.12
CA ALA A 115 7.59 17.38 -23.45
C ALA A 115 7.09 18.51 -24.34
N VAL A 116 8.00 19.25 -25.00
CA VAL A 116 7.65 20.30 -25.96
C VAL A 116 6.85 19.73 -27.16
N GLU A 117 7.31 18.62 -27.74
CA GLU A 117 6.59 17.96 -28.85
C GLU A 117 5.17 17.54 -28.43
N SER A 118 5.01 16.93 -27.28
CA SER A 118 3.70 16.51 -26.77
C SER A 118 2.76 17.67 -26.52
N LEU A 119 3.25 18.78 -25.94
CA LEU A 119 2.46 19.97 -25.65
C LEU A 119 2.22 20.84 -26.89
N GLN A 120 2.99 20.68 -27.96
CA GLN A 120 2.67 21.34 -29.27
C GLN A 120 1.46 20.71 -29.92
N ASP A 121 1.27 19.40 -29.76
CA ASP A 121 0.12 18.67 -30.31
C ASP A 121 -1.16 18.90 -29.49
N ASP A 122 -1.03 18.99 -28.16
CA ASP A 122 -2.17 19.19 -27.25
C ASP A 122 -1.76 20.11 -26.08
N LYS A 123 -2.02 21.41 -26.25
CA LYS A 123 -1.62 22.46 -25.30
C LYS A 123 -2.47 22.49 -24.03
N ASP A 124 -3.68 21.96 -24.09
CA ASP A 124 -4.67 22.06 -23.03
C ASP A 124 -4.56 20.88 -22.04
N ASN A 125 -3.83 19.82 -22.42
CA ASN A 125 -3.66 18.66 -21.55
C ASN A 125 -2.33 18.69 -20.82
N PRO A 126 -2.35 18.73 -19.47
CA PRO A 126 -1.15 18.64 -18.65
C PRO A 126 -0.51 17.25 -18.76
N ILE A 127 0.82 17.22 -18.72
CA ILE A 127 1.58 15.96 -18.69
C ILE A 127 1.96 15.66 -17.25
N LEU A 128 1.27 14.68 -16.66
CA LEU A 128 1.58 14.15 -15.33
C LEU A 128 2.46 12.91 -15.45
N GLN A 129 3.60 12.89 -14.76
CA GLN A 129 4.50 11.75 -14.80
C GLN A 129 5.30 11.61 -13.51
N THR A 130 5.72 10.38 -13.22
CA THR A 130 6.63 10.09 -12.12
C THR A 130 8.01 9.81 -12.71
N ILE A 131 9.00 10.57 -12.29
CA ILE A 131 10.40 10.46 -12.72
C ILE A 131 11.27 9.99 -11.55
N PRO A 132 12.37 9.27 -11.81
CA PRO A 132 13.36 8.99 -10.77
C PRO A 132 14.01 10.27 -10.31
N GLY A 133 14.22 10.40 -9.00
CA GLY A 133 15.07 11.47 -8.44
C GLY A 133 16.56 11.28 -8.79
N PRO A 134 17.43 12.25 -8.45
CA PRO A 134 18.85 12.18 -8.77
C PRO A 134 19.59 11.10 -7.96
N ASP A 135 19.24 10.96 -6.72
CA ASP A 135 19.66 9.84 -5.90
C ASP A 135 18.60 8.75 -6.06
N SER A 136 18.93 7.63 -6.66
CA SER A 136 18.04 6.55 -7.12
C SER A 136 17.01 6.03 -6.09
N ASP A 137 17.00 6.56 -4.88
CA ASP A 137 16.16 6.11 -3.77
C ASP A 137 14.77 6.75 -3.76
N TYR A 138 14.63 7.98 -4.32
CA TYR A 138 13.35 8.69 -4.31
C TYR A 138 12.83 8.96 -5.72
N LYS A 139 11.53 9.06 -5.83
CA LYS A 139 10.83 9.42 -7.06
C LYS A 139 10.23 10.81 -6.88
N MET A 140 10.02 11.48 -7.99
CA MET A 140 9.37 12.77 -8.05
C MET A 140 8.13 12.67 -8.92
N ARG A 141 7.04 13.26 -8.47
CA ARG A 141 5.84 13.47 -9.27
C ARG A 141 5.92 14.83 -9.91
N THR A 142 5.72 14.92 -11.22
CA THR A 142 5.84 16.18 -11.96
C THR A 142 4.61 16.41 -12.83
N ILE A 143 4.25 17.69 -12.96
CA ILE A 143 3.29 18.17 -13.95
C ILE A 143 4.01 19.13 -14.91
N THR A 144 3.69 19.03 -16.19
CA THR A 144 4.19 19.95 -17.21
C THR A 144 3.01 20.53 -17.98
N VAL A 145 2.90 21.85 -17.98
CA VAL A 145 1.77 22.59 -18.57
C VAL A 145 2.23 23.80 -19.35
N VAL A 146 1.40 24.25 -20.30
CA VAL A 146 1.58 25.54 -20.98
C VAL A 146 0.93 26.63 -20.12
N ILE A 147 1.73 27.63 -19.66
CA ILE A 147 1.23 28.72 -18.79
C ILE A 147 1.22 30.08 -19.48
N GLY A 148 1.36 30.17 -20.75
CA GLY A 148 1.38 31.43 -21.50
C GLY A 148 1.60 31.21 -22.97
N PRO A 149 1.72 32.29 -23.75
CA PRO A 149 1.83 32.17 -25.20
C PRO A 149 3.11 31.42 -25.64
N ASP A 150 4.19 31.54 -24.88
CA ASP A 150 5.52 31.00 -25.21
C ASP A 150 6.21 30.36 -24.00
N SER A 151 5.50 30.02 -22.93
CA SER A 151 6.09 29.50 -21.72
C SER A 151 5.48 28.17 -21.31
N ILE A 152 6.33 27.23 -20.96
CA ILE A 152 5.99 25.93 -20.41
C ILE A 152 6.53 25.88 -18.99
N LEU A 153 5.68 25.54 -18.04
CA LEU A 153 6.04 25.35 -16.65
C LEU A 153 6.06 23.85 -16.37
N GLN A 154 7.09 23.40 -15.70
CA GLN A 154 7.18 22.11 -15.08
C GLN A 154 7.42 22.31 -13.60
N ILE A 155 6.53 21.76 -12.78
CA ILE A 155 6.72 21.70 -11.34
C ILE A 155 6.68 20.24 -10.90
N GLY A 156 7.30 19.96 -9.78
CA GLY A 156 7.31 18.61 -9.24
C GLY A 156 7.63 18.60 -7.77
N GLU A 157 7.16 17.60 -7.11
CA GLU A 157 7.32 17.35 -5.69
C GLU A 157 7.85 15.95 -5.44
N THR A 158 8.66 15.80 -4.38
CA THR A 158 9.24 14.52 -4.01
C THR A 158 8.17 13.57 -3.47
N LEU A 159 8.28 12.27 -3.81
CA LEU A 159 7.47 11.21 -3.23
C LEU A 159 8.10 10.60 -1.98
N GLU A 160 9.16 11.23 -1.43
CA GLU A 160 9.89 10.71 -0.27
C GLU A 160 8.97 10.47 0.92
N GLU A 161 8.21 11.49 1.33
CA GLU A 161 7.25 11.37 2.43
C GLU A 161 6.19 10.29 2.15
N THR A 162 5.66 10.26 0.93
CA THR A 162 4.67 9.25 0.54
C THR A 162 5.26 7.84 0.61
N ASP A 163 6.46 7.64 0.11
CA ASP A 163 7.15 6.35 0.13
C ASP A 163 7.52 5.93 1.57
N GLU A 164 7.92 6.86 2.45
CA GLU A 164 8.16 6.60 3.87
C GLU A 164 6.86 6.17 4.60
N TYR A 165 5.75 6.87 4.41
CA TYR A 165 4.45 6.46 4.96
C TYR A 165 4.04 5.08 4.45
N MET A 166 4.23 4.79 3.16
CA MET A 166 3.95 3.49 2.59
C MET A 166 4.83 2.38 3.17
N GLU A 167 6.08 2.68 3.49
CA GLU A 167 6.97 1.74 4.17
C GLU A 167 6.50 1.42 5.59
N ILE A 168 6.07 2.43 6.35
CA ILE A 168 5.49 2.24 7.69
C ILE A 168 4.25 1.33 7.62
N PHE A 169 3.34 1.58 6.66
CA PHE A 169 2.17 0.73 6.44
C PHE A 169 2.56 -0.71 6.08
N ARG A 170 3.50 -0.89 5.17
CA ARG A 170 4.01 -2.22 4.79
C ARG A 170 4.56 -2.98 5.98
N ASN A 171 5.35 -2.33 6.82
CA ASN A 171 5.92 -2.93 8.01
C ASN A 171 4.84 -3.29 9.04
N LEU A 172 3.87 -2.41 9.28
CA LEU A 172 2.75 -2.64 10.17
C LEU A 172 1.91 -3.84 9.71
N PHE A 173 1.56 -3.91 8.42
CA PHE A 173 0.81 -5.04 7.86
C PHE A 173 1.58 -6.35 7.94
N THR A 174 2.89 -6.31 7.72
CA THR A 174 3.75 -7.50 7.86
C THR A 174 3.71 -8.03 9.29
N ILE A 175 3.85 -7.17 10.29
CA ILE A 175 3.75 -7.53 11.71
C ILE A 175 2.36 -8.13 12.01
N LEU A 176 1.30 -7.49 11.54
CA LEU A 176 -0.07 -7.94 11.76
C LEU A 176 -0.32 -9.34 11.16
N ILE A 177 0.16 -9.60 9.94
CA ILE A 177 0.07 -10.92 9.30
C ILE A 177 0.82 -11.98 10.12
N VAL A 178 2.02 -11.67 10.62
CA VAL A 178 2.80 -12.60 11.46
C VAL A 178 2.04 -12.92 12.75
N ILE A 179 1.48 -11.93 13.43
CA ILE A 179 0.65 -12.11 14.63
C ILE A 179 -0.56 -13.00 14.30
N LEU A 180 -1.23 -12.76 13.19
CA LEU A 180 -2.40 -13.51 12.75
C LEU A 180 -2.05 -14.99 12.49
N ILE A 181 -0.91 -15.27 11.87
CA ILE A 181 -0.42 -16.64 11.64
C ILE A 181 -0.15 -17.35 12.97
N ILE A 182 0.51 -16.65 13.93
CA ILE A 182 0.80 -17.20 15.25
C ILE A 182 -0.50 -17.52 15.99
N LEU A 183 -1.44 -16.59 16.05
CA LEU A 183 -2.73 -16.78 16.70
C LEU A 183 -3.54 -17.91 16.07
N SER A 184 -3.62 -17.96 14.75
CA SER A 184 -4.31 -19.04 14.02
C SER A 184 -3.69 -20.40 14.33
N THR A 185 -2.36 -20.46 14.41
CA THR A 185 -1.65 -21.71 14.76
C THR A 185 -1.94 -22.14 16.18
N LEU A 186 -1.94 -21.22 17.16
CA LEU A 186 -2.23 -21.50 18.57
C LEU A 186 -3.68 -21.96 18.76
N ILE A 187 -4.63 -21.27 18.16
CA ILE A 187 -6.06 -21.64 18.21
C ILE A 187 -6.27 -23.01 17.58
N GLY A 188 -5.68 -23.24 16.41
CA GLY A 188 -5.80 -24.52 15.72
C GLY A 188 -5.19 -25.67 16.53
N TRP A 189 -4.04 -25.45 17.16
CA TRP A 189 -3.42 -26.42 18.04
C TRP A 189 -4.29 -26.73 19.28
N TYR A 190 -4.89 -25.70 19.90
CA TYR A 190 -5.78 -25.85 21.04
C TYR A 190 -7.02 -26.66 20.69
N LEU A 191 -7.71 -26.32 19.61
CA LEU A 191 -8.90 -27.02 19.13
C LEU A 191 -8.61 -28.46 18.76
N ALA A 192 -7.52 -28.72 18.03
CA ALA A 192 -7.10 -30.07 17.68
C ALA A 192 -6.81 -30.94 18.91
N ARG A 193 -6.19 -30.35 19.94
CA ARG A 193 -5.92 -31.05 21.22
C ARG A 193 -7.21 -31.42 21.96
N GLN A 194 -8.17 -30.50 22.01
CA GLN A 194 -9.45 -30.73 22.67
C GLN A 194 -10.25 -31.85 21.98
N ALA A 195 -10.32 -31.80 20.65
CA ALA A 195 -11.02 -32.82 19.87
C ALA A 195 -10.42 -34.23 20.05
N LEU A 196 -9.10 -34.35 20.18
CA LEU A 196 -8.44 -35.64 20.42
C LEU A 196 -8.76 -36.22 21.80
N ILE A 197 -8.84 -35.38 22.82
CA ILE A 197 -9.19 -35.83 24.19
C ILE A 197 -10.62 -36.40 24.21
N ASP A 198 -11.53 -35.76 23.51
CA ASP A 198 -12.93 -36.22 23.48
C ASP A 198 -13.10 -37.50 22.64
N MET A 199 -12.37 -37.64 21.52
CA MET A 199 -12.33 -38.90 20.75
C MET A 199 -11.75 -40.06 21.57
N GLU A 200 -10.72 -39.83 22.36
CA GLU A 200 -10.10 -40.84 23.20
C GLU A 200 -11.08 -41.37 24.28
N LYS A 201 -11.88 -40.46 24.88
CA LYS A 201 -12.96 -40.80 25.83
C LYS A 201 -14.05 -41.66 25.18
N VAL A 202 -14.50 -41.28 23.99
CA VAL A 202 -15.52 -42.05 23.22
C VAL A 202 -14.99 -43.45 22.88
N THR A 203 -13.74 -43.54 22.39
CA THR A 203 -13.12 -44.83 22.03
C THR A 203 -12.95 -45.73 23.25
N GLN A 204 -12.52 -45.17 24.40
CA GLN A 204 -12.37 -45.95 25.64
C GLN A 204 -13.75 -46.42 26.14
N THR A 205 -14.77 -45.63 26.02
CA THR A 205 -16.14 -46.02 26.44
C THR A 205 -16.72 -47.13 25.50
N ALA A 206 -16.53 -46.98 24.20
CA ALA A 206 -16.91 -48.00 23.21
C ALA A 206 -16.17 -49.36 23.48
N LYS A 207 -14.90 -49.27 23.82
CA LYS A 207 -14.11 -50.48 24.15
C LYS A 207 -14.54 -51.13 25.47
N LYS A 208 -15.00 -50.36 26.45
CA LYS A 208 -15.55 -50.85 27.71
C LYS A 208 -16.92 -51.50 27.51
N ILE A 209 -17.76 -50.95 26.65
CA ILE A 209 -19.04 -51.54 26.26
C ILE A 209 -18.84 -52.82 25.50
N SER A 210 -17.90 -52.89 24.57
CA SER A 210 -17.55 -54.11 23.80
C SER A 210 -17.03 -55.24 24.70
N ASN A 211 -16.42 -54.92 25.84
CA ASN A 211 -15.92 -55.88 26.80
C ASN A 211 -16.93 -56.28 27.88
N GLY A 212 -18.23 -56.06 27.65
CA GLY A 212 -19.34 -56.57 28.48
C GLY A 212 -19.73 -55.71 29.69
N LEU A 213 -19.18 -54.51 29.84
CA LEU A 213 -19.50 -53.59 30.94
C LEU A 213 -20.63 -52.63 30.53
N TYR A 214 -21.88 -53.09 30.44
CA TYR A 214 -23.04 -52.35 29.96
C TYR A 214 -23.56 -51.23 30.84
N HIS A 215 -22.94 -50.94 31.99
CA HIS A 215 -23.52 -50.01 33.01
C HIS A 215 -22.91 -48.61 33.04
N ARG A 216 -22.02 -48.23 32.10
CA ARG A 216 -21.48 -46.86 32.07
C ARG A 216 -21.95 -46.07 30.84
N ARG A 217 -22.88 -45.14 31.05
CA ARG A 217 -23.23 -44.15 30.03
C ARG A 217 -22.07 -43.15 29.81
N VAL A 218 -21.84 -42.79 28.59
CA VAL A 218 -20.89 -41.71 28.21
C VAL A 218 -21.43 -40.40 28.75
N ASN A 219 -20.73 -39.75 29.66
CA ASN A 219 -21.05 -38.41 30.09
C ASN A 219 -20.43 -37.42 29.09
N VAL A 220 -21.15 -37.06 28.06
CA VAL A 220 -20.76 -36.03 27.09
C VAL A 220 -21.13 -34.67 27.69
N ASN A 221 -20.22 -34.10 28.49
CA ASN A 221 -20.32 -32.71 28.91
C ASN A 221 -19.94 -31.81 27.75
N GLY A 222 -20.85 -31.60 26.83
CA GLY A 222 -20.69 -30.69 25.70
C GLY A 222 -22.04 -30.41 25.10
N GLN A 223 -22.62 -29.29 25.47
CA GLN A 223 -23.69 -28.54 24.82
C GLN A 223 -24.26 -29.14 23.51
N LEU A 224 -25.19 -30.08 23.63
CA LEU A 224 -26.26 -30.30 22.65
C LEU A 224 -27.56 -30.00 23.35
N LYS A 225 -27.80 -28.74 23.64
CA LYS A 225 -29.11 -28.18 23.91
C LYS A 225 -29.68 -27.72 22.58
N GLU A 226 -30.09 -28.64 21.77
CA GLU A 226 -31.03 -28.39 20.67
C GLU A 226 -31.25 -29.72 19.94
N ILE A 227 -32.17 -30.50 20.42
CA ILE A 227 -33.17 -31.28 19.68
C ILE A 227 -34.09 -31.86 20.74
N LYS A 228 -35.08 -31.07 21.15
CA LYS A 228 -36.40 -31.48 21.60
C LYS A 228 -37.41 -30.46 21.10
N GLY A 229 -38.00 -30.78 20.00
CA GLY A 229 -39.18 -30.21 19.43
C GLY A 229 -39.84 -31.29 18.62
#